data_c3de519819ed28ef11ef46fc939fe7ec
#
_entry.id   c3de519819ed28ef11ef46fc939fe7ec
#
_cell.length_a   1.000
_cell.length_b   1.000
_cell.length_c   1.000
_cell.angle_alpha   90.00
_cell.angle_beta   90.00
_cell.angle_gamma   90.00
#
_symmetry.space_group_name_H-M   'P 1'
#
loop_
_entity.id
_entity.type
_entity.pdbx_description
1 polymer ?
#
loop_
_entity_poly.entity_id
_entity_poly.type
_entity_poly.pdbx_seq_one_letter_code
_entity_poly.pdbx_strand_id
1 'polypeptide(L)'
;PWNAPIILGTRAVAVPLACGNTVVMKGSEVCPATHSLIIESLQEAGLPNGVVNFITNDPADAGPLVEAMIAHPAVKRVNFTGSTRVGRIIASVCAKHLKPSILELGGKAPLVVLDDANIEEAVNGTAFGAFANSGQICMSTERIIVDNKIADTFIPALTEKARNLPLGDPREGPVVLGSVVDMTTVERCNALIDDALEKGAKLLCGGKAENTLMPATLIDHVTPEMRIYSEETFAPVKAIVRVDGVEEA
;
A
#
# COMPACT_ATOMS: atom_id res chain seq x y z
N PRO A 1 7.60 -6.30 -4.03
CA PRO A 1 6.46 -5.53 -4.57
C PRO A 1 6.92 -4.20 -5.18
N TRP A 2 6.12 -3.64 -6.08
CA TRP A 2 6.44 -2.47 -6.89
C TRP A 2 6.40 -1.12 -6.14
N ASN A 3 5.64 -1.03 -5.07
CA ASN A 3 5.40 0.24 -4.36
C ASN A 3 6.58 0.76 -3.53
N ALA A 4 7.44 -0.13 -3.06
CA ALA A 4 8.69 0.19 -2.36
C ALA A 4 9.77 -0.87 -2.69
N PRO A 5 10.18 -0.97 -3.97
CA PRO A 5 10.93 -2.11 -4.48
C PRO A 5 12.30 -2.27 -3.83
N ILE A 6 13.01 -1.18 -3.58
CA ILE A 6 14.36 -1.23 -2.97
C ILE A 6 14.28 -1.72 -1.52
N ILE A 7 13.46 -1.07 -0.70
CA ILE A 7 13.37 -1.40 0.74
C ILE A 7 12.85 -2.83 0.92
N LEU A 8 11.75 -3.17 0.26
CA LEU A 8 11.11 -4.48 0.43
C LEU A 8 11.89 -5.61 -0.25
N GLY A 9 12.53 -5.33 -1.39
CA GLY A 9 13.43 -6.27 -2.03
C GLY A 9 14.68 -6.57 -1.19
N THR A 10 15.32 -5.54 -0.66
CA THR A 10 16.47 -5.69 0.23
C THR A 10 16.10 -6.46 1.50
N ARG A 11 14.97 -6.09 2.15
CA ARG A 11 14.47 -6.81 3.34
C ARG A 11 14.21 -8.29 3.07
N ALA A 12 13.71 -8.62 1.88
CA ALA A 12 13.42 -10.01 1.51
C ALA A 12 14.65 -10.90 1.42
N VAL A 13 15.82 -10.33 1.12
CA VAL A 13 17.08 -11.11 0.95
C VAL A 13 18.07 -10.91 2.10
N ALA A 14 18.17 -9.73 2.68
CA ALA A 14 19.22 -9.39 3.65
C ALA A 14 19.15 -10.24 4.93
N VAL A 15 17.97 -10.37 5.55
CA VAL A 15 17.82 -11.16 6.78
C VAL A 15 18.06 -12.66 6.55
N PRO A 16 17.47 -13.31 5.53
CA PRO A 16 17.82 -14.71 5.23
C PRO A 16 19.31 -14.94 5.01
N LEU A 17 19.99 -14.05 4.28
CA LEU A 17 21.43 -14.15 4.03
C LEU A 17 22.23 -14.02 5.33
N ALA A 18 21.92 -13.06 6.18
CA ALA A 18 22.57 -12.87 7.47
C ALA A 18 22.40 -14.09 8.40
N CYS A 19 21.32 -14.86 8.20
CA CYS A 19 21.07 -16.12 8.91
C CYS A 19 21.67 -17.36 8.20
N GLY A 20 22.51 -17.18 7.18
CA GLY A 20 23.18 -18.28 6.47
C GLY A 20 22.29 -19.05 5.50
N ASN A 21 21.17 -18.48 5.05
CA ASN A 21 20.29 -19.11 4.08
C ASN A 21 20.62 -18.65 2.65
N THR A 22 20.19 -19.44 1.67
CA THR A 22 20.13 -19.04 0.27
C THR A 22 18.71 -18.58 -0.09
N VAL A 23 18.60 -17.75 -1.13
CA VAL A 23 17.34 -17.12 -1.53
C VAL A 23 17.04 -17.32 -3.01
N VAL A 24 15.82 -17.67 -3.34
CA VAL A 24 15.25 -17.51 -4.68
C VAL A 24 14.23 -16.37 -4.60
N MET A 25 14.52 -15.27 -5.28
CA MET A 25 13.68 -14.08 -5.31
C MET A 25 12.96 -13.97 -6.65
N LYS A 26 11.62 -14.02 -6.61
CA LYS A 26 10.79 -13.63 -7.74
C LYS A 26 10.62 -12.12 -7.74
N GLY A 27 11.07 -11.45 -8.78
CA GLY A 27 10.88 -10.01 -8.96
C GLY A 27 9.43 -9.63 -9.19
N SER A 28 9.10 -8.36 -8.98
CA SER A 28 7.83 -7.80 -9.42
C SER A 28 7.85 -7.63 -10.94
N GLU A 29 6.76 -7.99 -11.59
CA GLU A 29 6.57 -7.82 -13.03
C GLU A 29 6.50 -6.34 -13.43
N VAL A 30 6.15 -5.45 -12.49
CA VAL A 30 6.02 -4.01 -12.72
C VAL A 30 7.37 -3.29 -12.66
N CYS A 31 8.32 -3.77 -11.86
CA CYS A 31 9.63 -3.12 -11.68
C CYS A 31 10.80 -4.13 -11.63
N PRO A 32 10.94 -5.02 -12.64
CA PRO A 32 11.95 -6.06 -12.61
C PRO A 32 13.38 -5.49 -12.59
N ALA A 33 13.65 -4.43 -13.34
CA ALA A 33 14.97 -3.78 -13.39
C ALA A 33 15.41 -3.22 -12.04
N THR A 34 14.48 -2.63 -11.27
CA THR A 34 14.80 -2.13 -9.92
C THR A 34 15.18 -3.25 -8.97
N HIS A 35 14.52 -4.41 -9.07
CA HIS A 35 14.86 -5.57 -8.25
C HIS A 35 16.19 -6.22 -8.69
N SER A 36 16.52 -6.24 -10.01
CA SER A 36 17.80 -6.79 -10.48
C SER A 36 18.99 -6.02 -9.93
N LEU A 37 18.88 -4.68 -9.80
CA LEU A 37 19.96 -3.85 -9.23
C LEU A 37 20.35 -4.25 -7.81
N ILE A 38 19.40 -4.75 -6.99
CA ILE A 38 19.72 -5.28 -5.66
C ILE A 38 20.63 -6.50 -5.77
N ILE A 39 20.32 -7.38 -6.72
CA ILE A 39 21.08 -8.61 -6.92
C ILE A 39 22.47 -8.33 -7.53
N GLU A 40 22.52 -7.43 -8.50
CA GLU A 40 23.76 -6.96 -9.11
C GLU A 40 24.70 -6.37 -8.04
N SER A 41 24.16 -5.50 -7.15
CA SER A 41 24.93 -4.93 -6.03
C SER A 41 25.50 -6.00 -5.09
N LEU A 42 24.75 -7.08 -4.82
CA LEU A 42 25.23 -8.20 -4.01
C LEU A 42 26.33 -9.00 -4.73
N GLN A 43 26.20 -9.19 -6.04
CA GLN A 43 27.23 -9.86 -6.86
C GLN A 43 28.51 -9.03 -6.91
N GLU A 44 28.41 -7.72 -7.15
CA GLU A 44 29.57 -6.80 -7.12
C GLU A 44 30.25 -6.78 -5.74
N ALA A 45 29.50 -6.92 -4.67
CA ALA A 45 30.04 -7.06 -3.31
C ALA A 45 30.73 -8.43 -3.05
N GLY A 46 30.76 -9.34 -4.03
CA GLY A 46 31.44 -10.64 -3.95
C GLY A 46 30.57 -11.76 -3.37
N LEU A 47 29.24 -11.63 -3.37
CA LEU A 47 28.37 -12.72 -2.94
C LEU A 47 28.54 -13.93 -3.88
N PRO A 48 28.81 -15.14 -3.36
CA PRO A 48 29.04 -16.32 -4.21
C PRO A 48 27.82 -16.67 -5.08
N ASN A 49 28.06 -17.17 -6.27
CA ASN A 49 27.03 -17.64 -7.19
C ASN A 49 26.12 -18.69 -6.53
N GLY A 50 24.81 -18.60 -6.78
CA GLY A 50 23.81 -19.53 -6.24
C GLY A 50 23.31 -19.21 -4.85
N VAL A 51 23.92 -18.25 -4.14
CA VAL A 51 23.44 -17.82 -2.82
C VAL A 51 22.16 -17.00 -2.94
N VAL A 52 22.08 -16.08 -3.92
CA VAL A 52 20.83 -15.40 -4.30
C VAL A 52 20.58 -15.65 -5.78
N ASN A 53 19.37 -16.10 -6.08
CA ASN A 53 18.91 -16.37 -7.43
C ASN A 53 17.69 -15.48 -7.72
N PHE A 54 17.73 -14.75 -8.81
CA PHE A 54 16.68 -13.84 -9.22
C PHE A 54 15.96 -14.36 -10.45
N ILE A 55 14.64 -14.36 -10.39
CA ILE A 55 13.80 -14.77 -11.52
C ILE A 55 12.72 -13.71 -11.80
N THR A 56 12.39 -13.56 -13.06
CA THR A 56 11.30 -12.74 -13.57
C THR A 56 10.37 -13.61 -14.41
N ASN A 57 9.13 -13.15 -14.60
CA ASN A 57 8.12 -13.88 -15.35
C ASN A 57 7.12 -12.91 -16.00
N ASP A 58 6.40 -13.41 -16.98
CA ASP A 58 5.17 -12.76 -17.44
C ASP A 58 4.09 -12.84 -16.34
N PRO A 59 3.24 -11.80 -16.13
CA PRO A 59 2.14 -11.85 -15.17
C PRO A 59 1.26 -13.08 -15.29
N ALA A 60 1.04 -13.61 -16.50
CA ALA A 60 0.25 -14.81 -16.74
C ALA A 60 0.86 -16.08 -16.12
N ASP A 61 2.18 -16.12 -15.99
CA ASP A 61 2.91 -17.29 -15.49
C ASP A 61 3.14 -17.25 -13.96
N ALA A 62 2.76 -16.15 -13.30
CA ALA A 62 3.05 -15.94 -11.88
C ALA A 62 2.49 -17.06 -10.98
N GLY A 63 1.28 -17.51 -11.21
CA GLY A 63 0.63 -18.56 -10.41
C GLY A 63 1.37 -19.90 -10.47
N PRO A 64 1.51 -20.51 -11.65
CA PRO A 64 2.25 -21.78 -11.83
C PRO A 64 3.70 -21.71 -11.34
N LEU A 65 4.39 -20.61 -11.61
CA LEU A 65 5.78 -20.42 -11.18
C LEU A 65 5.91 -20.41 -9.65
N VAL A 66 5.07 -19.61 -8.98
CA VAL A 66 5.09 -19.51 -7.50
C VAL A 66 4.69 -20.85 -6.87
N GLU A 67 3.71 -21.57 -7.41
CA GLU A 67 3.35 -22.90 -6.93
C GLU A 67 4.51 -23.88 -7.08
N ALA A 68 5.22 -23.88 -8.22
CA ALA A 68 6.40 -24.72 -8.44
C ALA A 68 7.53 -24.38 -7.45
N MET A 69 7.80 -23.09 -7.19
CA MET A 69 8.76 -22.66 -6.18
C MET A 69 8.39 -23.19 -4.79
N ILE A 70 7.14 -22.99 -4.37
CA ILE A 70 6.67 -23.43 -3.06
C ILE A 70 6.72 -24.95 -2.93
N ALA A 71 6.34 -25.69 -3.96
CA ALA A 71 6.37 -27.16 -3.97
C ALA A 71 7.76 -27.74 -3.90
N HIS A 72 8.79 -27.04 -4.40
CA HIS A 72 10.13 -27.57 -4.50
C HIS A 72 10.73 -27.94 -3.13
N PRO A 73 11.31 -29.14 -2.94
CA PRO A 73 11.75 -29.63 -1.63
C PRO A 73 12.90 -28.80 -1.01
N ALA A 74 13.71 -28.12 -1.82
CA ALA A 74 14.77 -27.24 -1.34
C ALA A 74 14.24 -25.94 -0.72
N VAL A 75 13.06 -25.47 -1.10
CA VAL A 75 12.43 -24.28 -0.52
C VAL A 75 11.82 -24.66 0.82
N LYS A 76 12.31 -24.05 1.90
CA LYS A 76 11.91 -24.39 3.28
C LYS A 76 10.99 -23.36 3.91
N ARG A 77 11.03 -22.13 3.45
CA ARG A 77 10.22 -21.01 3.96
C ARG A 77 9.87 -20.06 2.83
N VAL A 78 8.70 -19.45 2.94
CA VAL A 78 8.21 -18.45 1.97
C VAL A 78 8.06 -17.11 2.67
N ASN A 79 8.52 -16.04 2.04
CA ASN A 79 8.24 -14.66 2.43
C ASN A 79 7.51 -13.97 1.28
N PHE A 80 6.34 -13.43 1.53
CA PHE A 80 5.52 -12.77 0.53
C PHE A 80 5.03 -11.42 1.04
N THR A 81 5.18 -10.40 0.20
CA THR A 81 4.57 -9.08 0.39
C THR A 81 3.70 -8.76 -0.80
N GLY A 82 2.44 -8.42 -0.57
CA GLY A 82 1.48 -8.10 -1.62
C GLY A 82 0.04 -8.02 -1.13
N SER A 83 -0.93 -8.19 -2.04
CA SER A 83 -2.34 -8.10 -1.68
C SER A 83 -2.82 -9.24 -0.80
N THR A 84 -3.80 -8.96 0.06
CA THR A 84 -4.44 -9.98 0.93
C THR A 84 -5.03 -11.12 0.11
N ARG A 85 -5.60 -10.83 -1.07
CA ARG A 85 -6.13 -11.86 -1.99
C ARG A 85 -5.05 -12.86 -2.42
N VAL A 86 -3.90 -12.38 -2.86
CA VAL A 86 -2.78 -13.25 -3.27
C VAL A 86 -2.14 -13.93 -2.06
N GLY A 87 -2.03 -13.25 -0.93
CA GLY A 87 -1.53 -13.82 0.33
C GLY A 87 -2.33 -15.04 0.78
N ARG A 88 -3.65 -15.03 0.65
CA ARG A 88 -4.52 -16.19 0.95
C ARG A 88 -4.20 -17.39 0.04
N ILE A 89 -3.97 -17.15 -1.26
CA ILE A 89 -3.58 -18.19 -2.21
C ILE A 89 -2.23 -18.80 -1.80
N ILE A 90 -1.23 -17.96 -1.55
CA ILE A 90 0.11 -18.40 -1.13
C ILE A 90 0.04 -19.19 0.17
N ALA A 91 -0.70 -18.72 1.17
CA ALA A 91 -0.89 -19.44 2.43
C ALA A 91 -1.47 -20.83 2.20
N SER A 92 -2.49 -20.95 1.34
CA SER A 92 -3.10 -22.24 1.01
C SER A 92 -2.13 -23.20 0.33
N VAL A 93 -1.31 -22.71 -0.60
CA VAL A 93 -0.27 -23.52 -1.26
C VAL A 93 0.83 -23.91 -0.25
N CYS A 94 1.27 -22.99 0.60
CA CYS A 94 2.23 -23.28 1.65
C CYS A 94 1.73 -24.36 2.62
N ALA A 95 0.45 -24.30 3.03
CA ALA A 95 -0.17 -25.29 3.90
C ALA A 95 -0.20 -26.68 3.25
N LYS A 96 -0.52 -26.78 1.94
CA LYS A 96 -0.49 -28.04 1.17
C LYS A 96 0.89 -28.71 1.22
N HIS A 97 1.96 -27.93 1.28
CA HIS A 97 3.34 -28.42 1.32
C HIS A 97 3.99 -28.36 2.71
N LEU A 98 3.23 -28.04 3.77
CA LEU A 98 3.69 -27.89 5.17
C LEU A 98 4.87 -26.92 5.29
N LYS A 99 4.84 -25.79 4.56
CA LYS A 99 5.89 -24.77 4.58
C LYS A 99 5.45 -23.54 5.35
N PRO A 100 6.24 -23.06 6.32
CA PRO A 100 5.96 -21.81 7.00
C PRO A 100 6.05 -20.64 6.02
N SER A 101 5.11 -19.70 6.14
CA SER A 101 5.08 -18.47 5.35
C SER A 101 5.02 -17.25 6.25
N ILE A 102 5.74 -16.19 5.84
CA ILE A 102 5.61 -14.84 6.38
C ILE A 102 4.85 -14.03 5.33
N LEU A 103 3.75 -13.43 5.75
CA LEU A 103 2.85 -12.69 4.88
C LEU A 103 2.78 -11.24 5.34
N GLU A 104 3.24 -10.33 4.50
CA GLU A 104 3.11 -8.88 4.67
C GLU A 104 2.08 -8.39 3.65
N LEU A 105 0.91 -8.02 4.13
CA LEU A 105 -0.26 -7.79 3.30
C LEU A 105 -0.77 -6.36 3.42
N GLY A 106 -1.79 -6.02 2.65
CA GLY A 106 -2.50 -4.76 2.76
C GLY A 106 -3.38 -4.67 4.01
N GLY A 107 -4.00 -3.54 4.21
CA GLY A 107 -4.86 -3.29 5.34
C GLY A 107 -5.72 -2.05 5.18
N LYS A 108 -6.38 -1.66 6.27
CA LYS A 108 -7.19 -0.44 6.36
C LYS A 108 -6.74 0.35 7.59
N ALA A 109 -5.45 0.73 7.59
CA ALA A 109 -4.78 1.32 8.74
C ALA A 109 -5.50 2.61 9.21
N PRO A 110 -5.90 2.69 10.49
CA PRO A 110 -6.49 3.89 11.06
C PRO A 110 -5.43 4.88 11.54
N LEU A 111 -5.77 6.17 11.47
CA LEU A 111 -5.14 7.24 12.23
C LEU A 111 -6.22 7.88 13.06
N VAL A 112 -6.02 7.97 14.38
CA VAL A 112 -7.00 8.49 15.32
C VAL A 112 -6.56 9.90 15.77
N VAL A 113 -7.48 10.86 15.70
CA VAL A 113 -7.27 12.26 16.13
C VAL A 113 -8.29 12.56 17.21
N LEU A 114 -7.83 12.66 18.47
CA LEU A 114 -8.65 12.91 19.64
C LEU A 114 -8.72 14.41 19.98
N ASP A 115 -9.59 14.79 20.92
CA ASP A 115 -9.92 16.16 21.26
C ASP A 115 -8.75 16.96 21.87
N ASP A 116 -7.71 16.31 22.38
CA ASP A 116 -6.49 16.92 22.92
C ASP A 116 -5.36 17.05 21.88
N ALA A 117 -5.59 16.70 20.60
CA ALA A 117 -4.55 16.72 19.59
C ALA A 117 -4.13 18.17 19.23
N ASN A 118 -2.82 18.35 18.99
CA ASN A 118 -2.32 19.54 18.32
C ASN A 118 -2.78 19.52 16.85
N ILE A 119 -3.66 20.44 16.48
CA ILE A 119 -4.31 20.45 15.16
C ILE A 119 -3.28 20.55 14.02
N GLU A 120 -2.29 21.41 14.13
CA GLU A 120 -1.28 21.60 13.08
C GLU A 120 -0.45 20.34 12.86
N GLU A 121 0.05 19.73 13.94
CA GLU A 121 0.81 18.48 13.87
C GLU A 121 -0.05 17.33 13.38
N ALA A 122 -1.29 17.23 13.83
CA ALA A 122 -2.24 16.21 13.40
C ALA A 122 -2.54 16.33 11.89
N VAL A 123 -2.78 17.54 11.37
CA VAL A 123 -2.97 17.80 9.94
C VAL A 123 -1.73 17.41 9.13
N ASN A 124 -0.54 17.80 9.59
CA ASN A 124 0.72 17.49 8.92
C ASN A 124 0.98 15.98 8.89
N GLY A 125 0.84 15.31 10.03
CA GLY A 125 1.01 13.87 10.17
C GLY A 125 0.00 13.08 9.34
N THR A 126 -1.27 13.50 9.37
CA THR A 126 -2.33 12.86 8.59
C THR A 126 -2.09 13.03 7.09
N ALA A 127 -1.74 14.24 6.62
CA ALA A 127 -1.47 14.48 5.21
C ALA A 127 -0.28 13.65 4.71
N PHE A 128 0.79 13.54 5.49
CA PHE A 128 1.93 12.68 5.18
C PHE A 128 1.51 11.20 5.16
N GLY A 129 0.89 10.70 6.22
CA GLY A 129 0.48 9.29 6.33
C GLY A 129 -0.53 8.87 5.26
N ALA A 130 -1.42 9.78 4.84
CA ALA A 130 -2.45 9.50 3.85
C ALA A 130 -1.96 9.57 2.39
N PHE A 131 -1.04 10.49 2.08
CA PHE A 131 -0.75 10.87 0.71
C PHE A 131 0.69 10.62 0.25
N ALA A 132 1.62 10.27 1.16
CA ALA A 132 2.97 9.87 0.77
C ALA A 132 2.91 8.72 -0.26
N ASN A 133 3.75 8.79 -1.31
CA ASN A 133 3.74 7.85 -2.43
C ASN A 133 2.35 7.64 -3.08
N SER A 134 1.54 8.71 -3.13
CA SER A 134 0.14 8.66 -3.61
C SER A 134 -0.73 7.65 -2.82
N GLY A 135 -0.46 7.43 -1.53
CA GLY A 135 -1.17 6.47 -0.69
C GLY A 135 -0.89 5.00 -0.99
N GLN A 136 0.10 4.70 -1.84
CA GLN A 136 0.46 3.34 -2.26
C GLN A 136 1.45 2.69 -1.29
N ILE A 137 1.13 2.70 0.00
CA ILE A 137 1.94 2.13 1.08
C ILE A 137 1.05 1.28 1.97
N CYS A 138 1.46 0.06 2.31
CA CYS A 138 0.70 -0.84 3.19
C CYS A 138 0.43 -0.25 4.59
N MET A 139 1.25 0.72 5.03
CA MET A 139 1.09 1.47 6.28
C MET A 139 0.41 2.83 6.07
N SER A 140 -0.05 3.15 4.85
CA SER A 140 -0.74 4.42 4.57
C SER A 140 -1.99 4.54 5.42
N THR A 141 -2.25 5.75 5.93
CA THR A 141 -3.52 6.04 6.58
C THR A 141 -4.66 5.84 5.61
N GLU A 142 -5.51 4.86 5.86
CA GLU A 142 -6.65 4.50 5.04
C GLU A 142 -7.97 4.99 5.62
N ARG A 143 -8.05 5.09 6.97
CA ARG A 143 -9.16 5.68 7.72
C ARG A 143 -8.63 6.76 8.66
N ILE A 144 -9.23 7.92 8.61
CA ILE A 144 -8.97 9.05 9.50
C ILE A 144 -10.15 9.09 10.47
N ILE A 145 -9.93 8.68 11.71
CA ILE A 145 -10.95 8.63 12.77
C ILE A 145 -10.79 9.91 13.59
N VAL A 146 -11.83 10.74 13.64
CA VAL A 146 -11.75 12.09 14.21
C VAL A 146 -12.83 12.27 15.27
N ASP A 147 -12.44 12.72 16.47
CA ASP A 147 -13.38 13.13 17.51
C ASP A 147 -14.22 14.34 17.03
N ASN A 148 -15.53 14.25 17.19
CA ASN A 148 -16.48 15.30 16.79
C ASN A 148 -16.18 16.66 17.42
N LYS A 149 -15.57 16.72 18.61
CA LYS A 149 -15.20 17.98 19.28
C LYS A 149 -14.20 18.82 18.51
N ILE A 150 -13.32 18.20 17.72
CA ILE A 150 -12.29 18.92 16.95
C ILE A 150 -12.52 18.82 15.43
N ALA A 151 -13.50 18.03 15.00
CA ALA A 151 -13.75 17.76 13.58
C ALA A 151 -13.93 19.05 12.76
N ASP A 152 -14.64 20.05 13.30
CA ASP A 152 -14.92 21.31 12.61
C ASP A 152 -13.68 22.21 12.42
N THR A 153 -12.60 21.96 13.15
CA THR A 153 -11.31 22.65 12.98
C THR A 153 -10.34 21.80 12.17
N PHE A 154 -10.22 20.53 12.50
CA PHE A 154 -9.26 19.61 11.88
C PHE A 154 -9.59 19.30 10.41
N ILE A 155 -10.86 18.94 10.12
CA ILE A 155 -11.25 18.48 8.78
C ILE A 155 -11.10 19.57 7.72
N PRO A 156 -11.53 20.83 7.94
CA PRO A 156 -11.28 21.90 6.97
C PRO A 156 -9.79 22.15 6.74
N ALA A 157 -8.96 22.16 7.78
CA ALA A 157 -7.51 22.35 7.67
C ALA A 157 -6.84 21.24 6.88
N LEU A 158 -7.20 19.97 7.15
CA LEU A 158 -6.73 18.82 6.38
C LEU A 158 -7.19 18.88 4.91
N THR A 159 -8.44 19.28 4.68
CA THR A 159 -9.00 19.40 3.33
C THR A 159 -8.27 20.45 2.50
N GLU A 160 -7.98 21.61 3.10
CA GLU A 160 -7.21 22.66 2.44
C GLU A 160 -5.80 22.19 2.12
N LYS A 161 -5.13 21.52 3.06
CA LYS A 161 -3.81 20.95 2.84
C LYS A 161 -3.83 19.90 1.71
N ALA A 162 -4.78 18.98 1.72
CA ALA A 162 -4.94 17.94 0.70
C ALA A 162 -5.18 18.53 -0.69
N ARG A 163 -6.05 19.55 -0.78
CA ARG A 163 -6.38 20.24 -2.05
C ARG A 163 -5.16 20.92 -2.68
N ASN A 164 -4.21 21.37 -1.88
CA ASN A 164 -3.01 22.08 -2.33
C ASN A 164 -1.80 21.15 -2.57
N LEU A 165 -1.95 19.83 -2.45
CA LEU A 165 -0.88 18.89 -2.78
C LEU A 165 -0.61 18.88 -4.29
N PRO A 166 0.63 19.17 -4.73
CA PRO A 166 0.95 19.18 -6.16
C PRO A 166 0.86 17.77 -6.74
N LEU A 167 0.08 17.64 -7.79
CA LEU A 167 -0.16 16.42 -8.57
C LEU A 167 0.45 16.58 -9.96
N GLY A 168 1.20 15.60 -10.43
CA GLY A 168 1.75 15.62 -11.79
C GLY A 168 2.81 14.57 -12.07
N ASP A 169 3.50 14.74 -13.20
CA ASP A 169 4.64 13.90 -13.57
C ASP A 169 5.91 14.41 -12.82
N PRO A 170 6.58 13.59 -12.00
CA PRO A 170 7.78 13.99 -11.28
C PRO A 170 8.97 14.32 -12.19
N ARG A 171 8.92 13.96 -13.46
CA ARG A 171 9.95 14.33 -14.45
C ARG A 171 9.81 15.78 -14.92
N GLU A 172 8.64 16.39 -14.74
CA GLU A 172 8.33 17.77 -15.16
C GLU A 172 8.49 18.78 -14.02
N GLY A 173 8.56 18.31 -12.77
CA GLY A 173 8.74 19.19 -11.61
C GLY A 173 8.51 18.50 -10.26
N PRO A 174 8.66 19.24 -9.15
CA PRO A 174 8.43 18.68 -7.83
C PRO A 174 6.94 18.44 -7.59
N VAL A 175 6.57 17.20 -7.35
CA VAL A 175 5.20 16.77 -7.04
C VAL A 175 5.17 15.94 -5.76
N VAL A 176 4.03 15.92 -5.09
CA VAL A 176 3.77 15.02 -3.95
C VAL A 176 3.00 13.79 -4.41
N LEU A 177 2.06 14.00 -5.33
CA LEU A 177 1.23 12.94 -5.91
C LEU A 177 1.68 12.69 -7.35
N GLY A 178 2.16 11.49 -7.59
CA GLY A 178 2.44 10.98 -8.94
C GLY A 178 1.34 10.03 -9.42
N SER A 179 1.70 9.26 -10.45
CA SER A 179 0.82 8.21 -10.98
C SER A 179 0.56 7.10 -9.95
N VAL A 180 -0.69 6.66 -9.85
CA VAL A 180 -0.98 5.34 -9.28
C VAL A 180 -0.56 4.25 -10.27
N VAL A 181 -0.44 3.01 -9.81
CA VAL A 181 0.22 1.92 -10.55
C VAL A 181 -0.44 1.61 -11.89
N ASP A 182 -1.77 1.64 -11.96
CA ASP A 182 -2.53 1.26 -13.16
C ASP A 182 -3.96 1.81 -13.18
N MET A 183 -4.64 1.62 -14.31
CA MET A 183 -6.05 2.01 -14.47
C MET A 183 -7.02 1.16 -13.65
N THR A 184 -6.68 -0.10 -13.35
CA THR A 184 -7.51 -0.95 -12.49
C THR A 184 -7.64 -0.35 -11.09
N THR A 185 -6.57 0.27 -10.59
CA THR A 185 -6.59 1.02 -9.32
C THR A 185 -7.52 2.23 -9.40
N VAL A 186 -7.47 2.98 -10.52
CA VAL A 186 -8.35 4.14 -10.74
C VAL A 186 -9.82 3.72 -10.75
N GLU A 187 -10.18 2.71 -11.55
CA GLU A 187 -11.54 2.18 -11.67
C GLU A 187 -12.08 1.71 -10.32
N ARG A 188 -11.28 0.95 -9.57
CA ARG A 188 -11.64 0.49 -8.22
C ARG A 188 -11.87 1.65 -7.26
N CYS A 189 -11.00 2.66 -7.26
CA CYS A 189 -11.15 3.83 -6.40
C CYS A 189 -12.36 4.66 -6.79
N ASN A 190 -12.60 4.86 -8.08
CA ASN A 190 -13.80 5.55 -8.56
C ASN A 190 -15.09 4.84 -8.09
N ALA A 191 -15.12 3.50 -8.16
CA ALA A 191 -16.26 2.72 -7.67
C ALA A 191 -16.46 2.82 -6.14
N LEU A 192 -15.37 2.93 -5.37
CA LEU A 192 -15.44 3.17 -3.92
C LEU A 192 -15.94 4.58 -3.59
N ILE A 193 -15.56 5.57 -4.36
CA ILE A 193 -16.05 6.95 -4.23
C ILE A 193 -17.56 6.99 -4.52
N ASP A 194 -18.00 6.38 -5.64
CA ASP A 194 -19.41 6.35 -6.02
C ASP A 194 -20.26 5.66 -4.94
N ASP A 195 -19.87 4.47 -4.47
CA ASP A 195 -20.57 3.75 -3.37
C ASP A 195 -20.71 4.61 -2.10
N ALA A 196 -19.65 5.32 -1.73
CA ALA A 196 -19.69 6.16 -0.53
C ALA A 196 -20.64 7.34 -0.69
N LEU A 197 -20.58 8.03 -1.83
CA LEU A 197 -21.44 9.19 -2.11
C LEU A 197 -22.92 8.80 -2.24
N GLU A 198 -23.23 7.68 -2.90
CA GLU A 198 -24.58 7.12 -2.99
C GLU A 198 -25.18 6.79 -1.63
N LYS A 199 -24.34 6.41 -0.66
CA LYS A 199 -24.73 6.10 0.73
C LYS A 199 -24.70 7.32 1.67
N GLY A 200 -24.49 8.52 1.13
CA GLY A 200 -24.61 9.77 1.88
C GLY A 200 -23.31 10.35 2.45
N ALA A 201 -22.15 9.79 2.13
CA ALA A 201 -20.87 10.42 2.43
C ALA A 201 -20.69 11.74 1.67
N LYS A 202 -19.77 12.59 2.13
CA LYS A 202 -19.49 13.91 1.54
C LYS A 202 -18.09 13.96 0.96
N LEU A 203 -17.98 14.28 -0.33
CA LEU A 203 -16.70 14.59 -0.96
C LEU A 203 -16.25 15.98 -0.52
N LEU A 204 -15.07 16.07 0.09
CA LEU A 204 -14.50 17.34 0.55
C LEU A 204 -13.51 17.93 -0.47
N CYS A 205 -12.69 17.09 -1.09
CA CYS A 205 -11.78 17.50 -2.17
C CYS A 205 -11.44 16.29 -3.05
N GLY A 206 -10.82 16.56 -4.19
CA GLY A 206 -10.45 15.53 -5.17
C GLY A 206 -11.69 14.95 -5.87
N GLY A 207 -11.78 13.64 -5.91
CA GLY A 207 -12.86 12.89 -6.56
C GLY A 207 -12.34 11.87 -7.57
N LYS A 208 -13.21 11.50 -8.50
CA LYS A 208 -12.89 10.50 -9.54
C LYS A 208 -11.81 11.00 -10.50
N ALA A 209 -11.01 10.07 -11.00
CA ALA A 209 -9.97 10.33 -11.98
C ALA A 209 -10.25 9.56 -13.28
N GLU A 210 -9.79 10.13 -14.40
CA GLU A 210 -9.91 9.53 -15.74
C GLU A 210 -8.60 8.86 -16.21
N ASN A 211 -7.52 9.11 -15.47
CA ASN A 211 -6.20 8.54 -15.74
C ASN A 211 -5.49 8.26 -14.42
N THR A 212 -4.26 7.78 -14.47
CA THR A 212 -3.49 7.38 -13.29
C THR A 212 -2.99 8.52 -12.41
N LEU A 213 -3.20 9.78 -12.80
CA LEU A 213 -2.94 10.94 -11.94
C LEU A 213 -4.19 11.23 -11.10
N MET A 214 -4.31 10.57 -9.97
CA MET A 214 -5.44 10.73 -9.04
C MET A 214 -5.18 11.88 -8.06
N PRO A 215 -6.13 12.82 -7.90
CA PRO A 215 -6.00 13.88 -6.89
C PRO A 215 -6.15 13.35 -5.47
N ALA A 216 -5.56 14.06 -4.50
CA ALA A 216 -5.84 13.80 -3.10
C ALA A 216 -7.34 13.94 -2.84
N THR A 217 -7.95 12.85 -2.38
CA THR A 217 -9.40 12.73 -2.22
C THR A 217 -9.74 12.43 -0.77
N LEU A 218 -10.59 13.27 -0.18
CA LEU A 218 -11.12 13.08 1.17
C LEU A 218 -12.64 12.94 1.12
N ILE A 219 -13.14 11.90 1.77
CA ILE A 219 -14.57 11.58 1.86
C ILE A 219 -14.95 11.55 3.34
N ASP A 220 -15.84 12.43 3.75
CA ASP A 220 -16.32 12.59 5.13
C ASP A 220 -17.64 11.88 5.36
N HIS A 221 -17.98 11.66 6.63
CA HIS A 221 -19.17 10.92 7.08
C HIS A 221 -19.22 9.47 6.55
N VAL A 222 -18.05 8.83 6.48
CA VAL A 222 -17.98 7.42 6.08
C VAL A 222 -18.48 6.54 7.22
N THR A 223 -19.35 5.59 6.88
CA THR A 223 -19.97 4.64 7.82
C THR A 223 -19.60 3.19 7.46
N PRO A 224 -19.78 2.23 8.39
CA PRO A 224 -19.45 0.81 8.16
C PRO A 224 -20.17 0.15 6.97
N GLU A 225 -21.30 0.70 6.52
CA GLU A 225 -22.08 0.20 5.37
C GLU A 225 -21.46 0.55 4.02
N MET A 226 -20.49 1.47 4.01
CA MET A 226 -19.79 1.92 2.81
C MET A 226 -18.57 1.04 2.55
N ARG A 227 -18.37 0.63 1.30
CA ARG A 227 -17.24 -0.24 0.93
C ARG A 227 -15.90 0.36 1.31
N ILE A 228 -15.73 1.67 1.15
CA ILE A 228 -14.48 2.37 1.48
C ILE A 228 -14.13 2.29 2.97
N TYR A 229 -15.08 1.97 3.86
CA TYR A 229 -14.81 1.78 5.29
C TYR A 229 -13.88 0.60 5.55
N SER A 230 -14.03 -0.49 4.80
CA SER A 230 -13.31 -1.76 5.01
C SER A 230 -12.37 -2.14 3.86
N GLU A 231 -12.67 -1.69 2.62
CA GLU A 231 -11.84 -2.01 1.46
C GLU A 231 -10.64 -1.04 1.34
N GLU A 232 -9.44 -1.61 1.18
CA GLU A 232 -8.21 -0.86 0.95
C GLU A 232 -8.25 -0.10 -0.37
N THR A 233 -7.90 1.20 -0.34
CA THR A 233 -7.82 2.01 -1.56
C THR A 233 -6.46 1.86 -2.26
N PHE A 234 -5.39 1.78 -1.49
CA PHE A 234 -4.01 1.79 -1.98
C PHE A 234 -3.75 2.90 -3.02
N ALA A 235 -4.33 4.06 -2.76
CA ALA A 235 -4.41 5.22 -3.63
C ALA A 235 -4.61 6.49 -2.79
N PRO A 236 -4.54 7.71 -3.35
CA PRO A 236 -4.73 8.95 -2.60
C PRO A 236 -6.22 9.25 -2.31
N VAL A 237 -7.00 8.24 -1.95
CA VAL A 237 -8.44 8.34 -1.61
C VAL A 237 -8.64 7.85 -0.18
N LYS A 238 -9.10 8.74 0.72
CA LYS A 238 -9.13 8.48 2.16
C LYS A 238 -10.51 8.75 2.77
N ALA A 239 -10.87 7.87 3.70
CA ALA A 239 -12.13 7.94 4.44
C ALA A 239 -11.94 8.69 5.76
N ILE A 240 -12.87 9.59 6.08
CA ILE A 240 -12.99 10.24 7.39
C ILE A 240 -14.21 9.65 8.11
N VAL A 241 -13.97 9.13 9.30
CA VAL A 241 -14.96 8.57 10.22
C VAL A 241 -15.01 9.47 11.44
N ARG A 242 -16.20 9.96 11.79
CA ARG A 242 -16.41 10.80 12.96
C ARG A 242 -16.85 9.95 14.13
N VAL A 243 -16.34 10.25 15.32
CA VAL A 243 -16.61 9.52 16.56
C VAL A 243 -16.86 10.45 17.73
N ASP A 244 -17.53 9.97 18.77
CA ASP A 244 -17.78 10.70 20.01
C ASP A 244 -16.87 10.17 21.14
N GLY A 245 -15.64 10.68 21.15
CA GLY A 245 -14.63 10.38 22.18
C GLY A 245 -13.86 9.07 21.94
N VAL A 246 -12.97 8.78 22.90
CA VAL A 246 -11.97 7.70 22.80
C VAL A 246 -12.56 6.30 22.80
N GLU A 247 -13.71 6.12 23.47
CA GLU A 247 -14.34 4.79 23.57
C GLU A 247 -14.95 4.32 22.26
N GLU A 248 -15.38 5.26 21.41
CA GLU A 248 -15.90 4.93 20.07
C GLU A 248 -14.78 4.83 19.03
N ALA A 249 -13.66 5.52 19.24
CA ALA A 249 -12.51 5.51 18.34
C ALA A 249 -11.76 4.17 18.34
#